data_43eae4bf3bfe88e0b462c56dd3c4e306
#
_entry.id   43eae4bf3bfe88e0b462c56dd3c4e306
#
_cell.length_a   1.000
_cell.length_b   1.000
_cell.length_c   1.000
_cell.angle_alpha   90.00
_cell.angle_beta   90.00
_cell.angle_gamma   90.00
#
_symmetry.space_group_name_H-M   'P 1'
#
loop_
_entity.id
_entity.type
_entity.pdbx_description
1 polymer ?
#
loop_
_entity_poly.entity_id
_entity_poly.type
_entity_poly.pdbx_seq_one_letter_code
_entity_poly.pdbx_strand_id
1 'polypeptide(L)'
;MKLKTLSLALGAFMASTAIAAAADCEKLVLGSAISLTGKYATNGVHAKNGYEFAIKKIDENGGVKIGDKCYNFEVIYYDDESKGDRGATLAERLINQDKVQYMLGPYSSGLTKAIAPVTEKYQIPMVEAEGASRSLFNKGYKYLFAVLSTSEQYLASAVTLAAEKAAESGKKASDVRVAIAVENDPFSLDIRAGVMEDAAKLGMSVVIDEKLPRDLSDMTAILTKVKLVKPDLLVVSGHSKGAATAVRQIGEQKISTPMIALTHCEAADVTGNFGAAANDILCSTQWAETLTYEDPIFGSAANYEAEFKGAYPEYANKKVPYQTAQASAAVYVFKDAFERAGTLDKEAVRDAIAATDMKTFYGDIRFSEAGNNIAKPMVLRQIQNGEYNVVAPSAFASHKVNWPRKAN
;
A
#
# COMPACT_ATOMS: atom_id res chain seq x y z
N MET A 1 78.83 -20.15 46.30
CA MET A 1 77.61 -20.45 45.56
C MET A 1 76.67 -19.24 45.70
N LYS A 2 76.53 -18.47 44.62
CA LYS A 2 75.68 -17.24 44.61
C LYS A 2 74.35 -17.59 43.86
N LEU A 3 73.24 -17.58 44.58
CA LEU A 3 71.91 -17.68 43.99
C LEU A 3 71.56 -16.33 43.29
N LYS A 4 71.17 -16.43 42.02
CA LYS A 4 70.61 -15.31 41.25
C LYS A 4 69.09 -15.43 41.30
N THR A 5 68.44 -14.45 41.92
CA THR A 5 66.99 -14.24 41.87
C THR A 5 66.58 -13.63 40.57
N LEU A 6 65.70 -14.27 39.84
CA LEU A 6 65.07 -13.81 38.58
C LEU A 6 63.74 -13.17 38.92
N SER A 7 63.62 -11.87 38.76
CA SER A 7 62.37 -11.12 38.96
C SER A 7 61.56 -11.12 37.64
N LEU A 8 60.39 -11.74 37.64
CA LEU A 8 59.42 -11.73 36.55
C LEU A 8 58.50 -10.51 36.71
N ALA A 9 58.65 -9.54 35.82
CA ALA A 9 57.70 -8.41 35.76
C ALA A 9 56.46 -8.80 34.92
N LEU A 10 55.34 -8.90 35.58
CA LEU A 10 54.02 -9.18 34.96
C LEU A 10 53.43 -7.82 34.50
N GLY A 11 53.51 -7.50 33.21
CA GLY A 11 52.89 -6.33 32.60
C GLY A 11 51.38 -6.58 32.42
N ALA A 12 50.54 -5.94 33.20
CA ALA A 12 49.09 -5.94 33.00
C ALA A 12 48.71 -5.03 31.83
N PHE A 13 48.33 -5.61 30.70
CA PHE A 13 47.73 -4.90 29.57
C PHE A 13 46.26 -4.61 29.96
N MET A 14 45.94 -3.38 30.37
CA MET A 14 44.53 -2.93 30.49
C MET A 14 44.03 -2.64 29.08
N ALA A 15 43.26 -3.56 28.52
CA ALA A 15 42.43 -3.30 27.36
C ALA A 15 41.28 -2.39 27.77
N SER A 16 41.38 -1.11 27.48
CA SER A 16 40.26 -0.16 27.59
C SER A 16 39.24 -0.52 26.49
N THR A 17 38.21 -1.25 26.84
CA THR A 17 37.01 -1.34 26.02
C THR A 17 36.33 0.03 26.07
N ALA A 18 36.56 0.83 25.03
CA ALA A 18 35.71 2.00 24.79
C ALA A 18 34.29 1.49 24.52
N ILE A 19 33.41 1.59 25.53
CA ILE A 19 31.98 1.53 25.29
C ILE A 19 31.67 2.77 24.49
N ALA A 20 31.52 2.61 23.16
CA ALA A 20 30.93 3.65 22.36
C ALA A 20 29.53 3.90 22.95
N ALA A 21 29.36 5.01 23.65
CA ALA A 21 28.04 5.50 24.00
C ALA A 21 27.30 5.64 22.67
N ALA A 22 26.15 4.95 22.53
CA ALA A 22 25.27 5.18 21.40
C ALA A 22 24.97 6.68 21.41
N ALA A 23 25.39 7.39 20.37
CA ALA A 23 25.11 8.82 20.28
C ALA A 23 23.57 8.96 20.27
N ASP A 24 23.03 9.75 21.19
CA ASP A 24 21.60 10.07 21.19
C ASP A 24 21.30 10.78 19.87
N CYS A 25 20.53 10.13 18.97
CA CYS A 25 20.14 10.72 17.71
C CYS A 25 19.18 11.90 17.94
N GLU A 26 19.35 12.98 17.16
CA GLU A 26 18.43 14.10 17.15
C GLU A 26 17.06 13.66 16.59
N LYS A 27 15.99 14.42 16.88
CA LYS A 27 14.66 14.13 16.34
C LYS A 27 14.51 14.73 14.94
N LEU A 28 13.97 13.94 14.01
CA LEU A 28 13.55 14.37 12.68
C LEU A 28 12.04 14.23 12.57
N VAL A 29 11.34 15.39 12.63
CA VAL A 29 9.88 15.42 12.76
C VAL A 29 9.20 15.45 11.40
N LEU A 30 8.32 14.47 11.16
CA LEU A 30 7.40 14.42 10.03
C LEU A 30 5.98 14.76 10.51
N GLY A 31 5.09 15.12 9.59
CA GLY A 31 3.67 15.32 9.89
C GLY A 31 2.78 14.38 9.09
N SER A 32 1.63 14.00 9.63
CA SER A 32 0.59 13.29 8.89
C SER A 32 -0.80 13.64 9.41
N ALA A 33 -1.68 14.11 8.53
CA ALA A 33 -3.11 14.15 8.78
C ALA A 33 -3.70 12.86 8.18
N ILE A 34 -4.16 11.94 9.01
CA ILE A 34 -4.54 10.58 8.61
C ILE A 34 -5.86 10.18 9.24
N SER A 35 -6.65 9.34 8.56
CA SER A 35 -7.97 8.90 9.04
C SER A 35 -7.85 7.87 10.16
N LEU A 36 -7.98 8.30 11.41
CA LEU A 36 -8.03 7.40 12.58
C LEU A 36 -9.47 7.12 13.03
N THR A 37 -10.42 7.95 12.59
CA THR A 37 -11.86 7.76 12.75
C THR A 37 -12.61 7.96 11.45
N GLY A 38 -13.90 7.64 11.43
CA GLY A 38 -14.77 7.78 10.26
C GLY A 38 -14.69 6.61 9.27
N LYS A 39 -15.08 6.86 8.04
CA LYS A 39 -15.23 5.86 6.97
C LYS A 39 -13.94 5.07 6.70
N TYR A 40 -12.81 5.74 6.76
CA TYR A 40 -11.51 5.22 6.38
C TYR A 40 -10.64 4.76 7.54
N ALA A 41 -11.19 4.75 8.78
CA ALA A 41 -10.43 4.44 10.00
C ALA A 41 -9.64 3.13 9.91
N THR A 42 -10.26 2.05 9.42
CA THR A 42 -9.58 0.75 9.27
C THR A 42 -8.30 0.88 8.46
N ASN A 43 -8.38 1.50 7.29
CA ASN A 43 -7.23 1.63 6.39
C ASN A 43 -6.22 2.67 6.89
N GLY A 44 -6.70 3.77 7.49
CA GLY A 44 -5.83 4.78 8.09
C GLY A 44 -5.01 4.22 9.25
N VAL A 45 -5.60 3.33 10.07
CA VAL A 45 -4.88 2.63 11.13
C VAL A 45 -3.84 1.66 10.56
N HIS A 46 -4.16 0.92 9.47
CA HIS A 46 -3.17 0.07 8.80
C HIS A 46 -1.97 0.88 8.31
N ALA A 47 -2.22 2.03 7.65
CA ALA A 47 -1.15 2.91 7.19
C ALA A 47 -0.32 3.48 8.36
N LYS A 48 -0.98 3.96 9.42
CA LYS A 48 -0.29 4.45 10.63
C LYS A 48 0.61 3.38 11.25
N ASN A 49 0.10 2.17 11.41
CA ASN A 49 0.89 1.05 11.95
C ASN A 49 2.09 0.74 11.06
N GLY A 50 1.94 0.84 9.73
CA GLY A 50 3.05 0.69 8.78
C GLY A 50 4.10 1.79 8.94
N TYR A 51 3.70 3.06 9.09
CA TYR A 51 4.62 4.17 9.36
C TYR A 51 5.39 3.95 10.66
N GLU A 52 4.70 3.64 11.76
CA GLU A 52 5.32 3.43 13.06
C GLU A 52 6.24 2.22 13.10
N PHE A 53 5.86 1.13 12.41
CA PHE A 53 6.73 -0.04 12.29
C PHE A 53 8.04 0.28 11.57
N ALA A 54 7.96 1.02 10.47
CA ALA A 54 9.16 1.43 9.72
C ALA A 54 10.06 2.36 10.52
N ILE A 55 9.48 3.34 11.21
CA ILE A 55 10.22 4.25 12.09
C ILE A 55 10.99 3.44 13.13
N LYS A 56 10.31 2.57 13.85
CA LYS A 56 10.94 1.71 14.86
C LYS A 56 12.09 0.89 14.25
N LYS A 57 11.89 0.25 13.09
CA LYS A 57 12.92 -0.56 12.43
C LYS A 57 14.11 0.28 11.99
N ILE A 58 13.90 1.46 11.45
CA ILE A 58 14.95 2.37 11.04
C ILE A 58 15.75 2.85 12.24
N ASP A 59 15.09 3.26 13.32
CA ASP A 59 15.73 3.73 14.54
C ASP A 59 16.56 2.64 15.22
N GLU A 60 16.03 1.41 15.29
CA GLU A 60 16.76 0.22 15.79
C GLU A 60 17.99 -0.12 14.94
N ASN A 61 18.01 0.27 13.65
CA ASN A 61 19.14 0.09 12.74
C ASN A 61 20.07 1.32 12.67
N GLY A 62 20.03 2.19 13.66
CA GLY A 62 20.92 3.35 13.79
C GLY A 62 20.39 4.65 13.20
N GLY A 63 19.07 4.72 12.97
CA GLY A 63 18.37 5.92 12.52
C GLY A 63 18.70 6.36 11.10
N VAL A 64 18.53 7.65 10.84
CA VAL A 64 18.84 8.32 9.57
C VAL A 64 20.17 9.08 9.71
N LYS A 65 21.11 8.84 8.82
CA LYS A 65 22.44 9.47 8.86
C LYS A 65 22.49 10.65 7.89
N ILE A 66 22.71 11.84 8.43
CA ILE A 66 22.83 13.07 7.66
C ILE A 66 24.16 13.74 8.01
N GLY A 67 25.16 13.64 7.14
CA GLY A 67 26.53 14.02 7.46
C GLY A 67 27.06 13.19 8.64
N ASP A 68 27.60 13.87 9.65
CA ASP A 68 28.14 13.23 10.87
C ASP A 68 27.10 13.03 11.98
N LYS A 69 25.82 13.37 11.72
CA LYS A 69 24.73 13.29 12.69
C LYS A 69 23.81 12.11 12.39
N CYS A 70 23.21 11.57 13.46
CA CYS A 70 22.10 10.65 13.32
C CYS A 70 20.79 11.28 13.80
N TYR A 71 19.68 10.81 13.19
CA TYR A 71 18.32 11.27 13.49
C TYR A 71 17.39 10.08 13.67
N ASN A 72 16.46 10.18 14.64
CA ASN A 72 15.34 9.29 14.80
C ASN A 72 14.06 9.97 14.33
N PHE A 73 13.24 9.26 13.58
CA PHE A 73 11.98 9.81 13.12
C PHE A 73 10.98 9.98 14.26
N GLU A 74 10.25 11.08 14.22
CA GLU A 74 9.05 11.32 15.04
C GLU A 74 7.94 11.80 14.13
N VAL A 75 6.69 11.35 14.31
CA VAL A 75 5.55 11.80 13.50
C VAL A 75 4.50 12.46 14.38
N ILE A 76 4.10 13.67 13.98
CA ILE A 76 2.93 14.34 14.54
C ILE A 76 1.71 13.92 13.73
N TYR A 77 0.80 13.18 14.35
CA TYR A 77 -0.43 12.72 13.74
C TYR A 77 -1.63 13.56 14.14
N TYR A 78 -2.48 13.87 13.18
CA TYR A 78 -3.81 14.41 13.42
C TYR A 78 -4.87 13.57 12.72
N ASP A 79 -5.99 13.34 13.42
CA ASP A 79 -7.14 12.63 12.84
C ASP A 79 -7.94 13.54 11.92
N ASP A 80 -7.96 13.23 10.63
CA ASP A 80 -8.75 13.94 9.62
C ASP A 80 -10.24 13.54 9.62
N GLU A 81 -10.64 12.57 10.44
CA GLU A 81 -12.01 12.05 10.54
C GLU A 81 -12.57 11.57 9.19
N SER A 82 -11.70 11.17 8.27
CA SER A 82 -12.06 10.80 6.89
C SER A 82 -12.70 11.95 6.09
N LYS A 83 -12.37 13.21 6.43
CA LYS A 83 -12.90 14.43 5.81
C LYS A 83 -11.80 15.22 5.14
N GLY A 84 -11.92 15.45 3.82
CA GLY A 84 -10.89 16.16 3.03
C GLY A 84 -10.61 17.59 3.53
N ASP A 85 -11.66 18.36 3.80
CA ASP A 85 -11.50 19.76 4.27
C ASP A 85 -10.79 19.82 5.62
N ARG A 86 -11.08 18.85 6.51
CA ARG A 86 -10.38 18.74 7.79
C ARG A 86 -8.92 18.34 7.56
N GLY A 87 -8.66 17.37 6.69
CA GLY A 87 -7.29 16.97 6.33
C GLY A 87 -6.46 18.15 5.81
N ALA A 88 -7.01 18.96 4.91
CA ALA A 88 -6.34 20.16 4.42
C ALA A 88 -6.05 21.19 5.53
N THR A 89 -7.02 21.43 6.43
CA THR A 89 -6.85 22.33 7.58
C THR A 89 -5.76 21.79 8.54
N LEU A 90 -5.73 20.50 8.77
CA LEU A 90 -4.72 19.87 9.64
C LEU A 90 -3.32 19.88 9.00
N ALA A 91 -3.22 19.74 7.67
CA ALA A 91 -1.96 19.91 6.96
C ALA A 91 -1.42 21.35 7.10
N GLU A 92 -2.28 22.37 6.97
CA GLU A 92 -1.89 23.76 7.24
C GLU A 92 -1.44 23.97 8.70
N ARG A 93 -2.10 23.33 9.67
CA ARG A 93 -1.70 23.36 11.07
C ARG A 93 -0.31 22.72 11.28
N LEU A 94 -0.09 21.51 10.77
CA LEU A 94 1.21 20.81 10.84
C LEU A 94 2.34 21.71 10.31
N ILE A 95 2.13 22.38 9.19
CA ILE A 95 3.13 23.23 8.55
C ILE A 95 3.34 24.55 9.32
N ASN A 96 2.25 25.25 9.65
CA ASN A 96 2.34 26.62 10.15
C ASN A 96 2.48 26.72 11.68
N GLN A 97 1.93 25.76 12.44
CA GLN A 97 1.98 25.75 13.91
C GLN A 97 3.05 24.78 14.43
N ASP A 98 3.03 23.53 13.95
CA ASP A 98 3.96 22.49 14.40
C ASP A 98 5.30 22.53 13.65
N LYS A 99 5.41 23.37 12.60
CA LYS A 99 6.64 23.64 11.83
C LYS A 99 7.23 22.41 11.14
N VAL A 100 6.40 21.42 10.79
CA VAL A 100 6.88 20.27 10.02
C VAL A 100 7.31 20.71 8.61
N GLN A 101 8.38 20.10 8.12
CA GLN A 101 8.96 20.38 6.81
C GLN A 101 8.80 19.22 5.82
N TYR A 102 8.28 18.10 6.28
CA TYR A 102 8.09 16.87 5.51
C TYR A 102 6.81 16.19 5.96
N MET A 103 6.08 15.58 5.03
CA MET A 103 4.81 14.93 5.36
C MET A 103 4.73 13.50 4.81
N LEU A 104 4.20 12.59 5.63
CA LEU A 104 3.66 11.33 5.19
C LEU A 104 2.21 11.55 4.73
N GLY A 105 1.82 10.87 3.66
CA GLY A 105 0.50 11.02 3.08
C GLY A 105 -0.64 10.54 3.98
N PRO A 106 -1.87 11.01 3.70
CA PRO A 106 -3.09 10.52 4.33
C PRO A 106 -3.53 9.17 3.76
N TYR A 107 -4.57 8.57 4.34
CA TYR A 107 -5.27 7.51 3.65
C TYR A 107 -6.31 8.07 2.68
N SER A 108 -6.29 7.51 1.48
CA SER A 108 -7.13 7.62 0.29
C SER A 108 -6.77 8.75 -0.69
N SER A 109 -7.03 8.46 -1.96
CA SER A 109 -6.88 9.45 -3.05
C SER A 109 -7.73 10.71 -2.84
N GLY A 110 -8.90 10.58 -2.19
CA GLY A 110 -9.77 11.71 -1.88
C GLY A 110 -9.14 12.68 -0.89
N LEU A 111 -8.49 12.16 0.17
CA LEU A 111 -7.78 12.96 1.17
C LEU A 111 -6.49 13.53 0.60
N THR A 112 -5.73 12.74 -0.15
CA THR A 112 -4.52 13.21 -0.85
C THR A 112 -4.85 14.37 -1.78
N LYS A 113 -5.97 14.28 -2.54
CA LYS A 113 -6.45 15.37 -3.40
C LYS A 113 -6.74 16.67 -2.64
N ALA A 114 -7.17 16.57 -1.39
CA ALA A 114 -7.43 17.75 -0.55
C ALA A 114 -6.15 18.32 0.07
N ILE A 115 -5.19 17.47 0.45
CA ILE A 115 -3.96 17.85 1.15
C ILE A 115 -2.84 18.28 0.19
N ALA A 116 -2.70 17.63 -0.96
CA ALA A 116 -1.62 17.91 -1.90
C ALA A 116 -1.52 19.39 -2.35
N PRO A 117 -2.63 20.13 -2.59
CA PRO A 117 -2.53 21.57 -2.85
C PRO A 117 -1.91 22.38 -1.70
N VAL A 118 -2.09 21.93 -0.46
CA VAL A 118 -1.51 22.59 0.72
C VAL A 118 0.00 22.35 0.76
N THR A 119 0.43 21.09 0.64
CA THR A 119 1.87 20.75 0.64
C THR A 119 2.60 21.40 -0.55
N GLU A 120 1.98 21.45 -1.73
CA GLU A 120 2.50 22.14 -2.90
C GLU A 120 2.67 23.65 -2.65
N LYS A 121 1.64 24.33 -2.10
CA LYS A 121 1.68 25.76 -1.78
C LYS A 121 2.83 26.13 -0.83
N TYR A 122 3.09 25.28 0.16
CA TYR A 122 4.13 25.52 1.15
C TYR A 122 5.47 24.86 0.80
N GLN A 123 5.57 24.21 -0.36
CA GLN A 123 6.76 23.50 -0.82
C GLN A 123 7.23 22.45 0.22
N ILE A 124 6.30 21.64 0.69
CA ILE A 124 6.55 20.57 1.67
C ILE A 124 6.56 19.24 0.94
N PRO A 125 7.68 18.53 0.85
CA PRO A 125 7.71 17.19 0.27
C PRO A 125 6.78 16.25 1.02
N MET A 126 5.85 15.63 0.29
CA MET A 126 4.93 14.62 0.81
C MET A 126 5.16 13.30 0.09
N VAL A 127 5.52 12.26 0.84
CA VAL A 127 5.60 10.89 0.33
C VAL A 127 4.30 10.17 0.70
N GLU A 128 3.55 9.83 -0.34
CA GLU A 128 2.22 9.23 -0.27
C GLU A 128 2.31 7.71 -0.38
N ALA A 129 1.57 7.02 0.47
CA ALA A 129 1.48 5.57 0.46
C ALA A 129 0.08 5.04 0.11
N GLU A 130 -0.97 5.90 0.11
CA GLU A 130 -2.36 5.45 0.06
C GLU A 130 -3.20 6.17 -1.01
N GLY A 131 -2.66 7.18 -1.65
CA GLY A 131 -3.30 7.97 -2.70
C GLY A 131 -2.97 7.46 -4.10
N ALA A 132 -3.69 6.45 -4.57
CA ALA A 132 -3.37 5.75 -5.82
C ALA A 132 -3.96 6.37 -7.09
N SER A 133 -4.89 7.34 -7.01
CA SER A 133 -5.54 7.88 -8.20
C SER A 133 -4.55 8.55 -9.16
N ARG A 134 -4.50 8.10 -10.43
CA ARG A 134 -3.65 8.72 -11.47
C ARG A 134 -3.97 10.19 -11.68
N SER A 135 -5.20 10.62 -11.33
CA SER A 135 -5.62 12.01 -11.45
C SER A 135 -4.86 12.96 -10.50
N LEU A 136 -4.20 12.44 -9.47
CA LEU A 136 -3.33 13.21 -8.57
C LEU A 136 -2.06 13.66 -9.30
N PHE A 137 -1.53 12.82 -10.18
CA PHE A 137 -0.25 13.01 -10.88
C PHE A 137 -0.40 13.79 -12.20
N ASN A 138 -1.62 14.16 -12.58
CA ASN A 138 -1.89 15.01 -13.75
C ASN A 138 -2.03 16.51 -13.39
N LYS A 139 -1.66 16.88 -12.15
CA LYS A 139 -1.81 18.27 -11.65
C LYS A 139 -0.55 19.10 -11.76
N GLY A 140 0.58 18.48 -12.08
CA GLY A 140 1.88 19.14 -12.14
C GLY A 140 2.47 19.48 -10.77
N TYR A 141 2.05 18.75 -9.71
CA TYR A 141 2.65 18.87 -8.38
C TYR A 141 4.11 18.45 -8.40
N LYS A 142 4.94 19.19 -7.69
CA LYS A 142 6.38 18.95 -7.57
C LYS A 142 6.79 18.36 -6.22
N TYR A 143 5.88 18.43 -5.25
CA TYR A 143 6.13 18.01 -3.86
C TYR A 143 5.29 16.80 -3.45
N LEU A 144 4.59 16.15 -4.38
CA LEU A 144 3.82 14.93 -4.18
C LEU A 144 4.50 13.74 -4.84
N PHE A 145 4.84 12.71 -4.05
CA PHE A 145 5.44 11.47 -4.51
C PHE A 145 4.67 10.29 -3.93
N ALA A 146 4.38 9.26 -4.74
CA ALA A 146 3.63 8.09 -4.29
C ALA A 146 4.37 6.78 -4.57
N VAL A 147 4.62 5.99 -3.54
CA VAL A 147 5.37 4.73 -3.63
C VAL A 147 4.59 3.59 -4.29
N LEU A 148 3.30 3.76 -4.49
CA LEU A 148 2.37 2.74 -4.97
C LEU A 148 2.08 2.87 -6.47
N SER A 149 1.62 1.78 -7.09
CA SER A 149 1.11 1.79 -8.46
C SER A 149 -0.23 2.53 -8.53
N THR A 150 -0.50 3.20 -9.63
CA THR A 150 -1.73 3.97 -9.81
C THR A 150 -2.96 3.09 -9.98
N SER A 151 -4.11 3.61 -9.58
CA SER A 151 -5.32 2.81 -9.34
C SER A 151 -5.94 2.19 -10.58
N GLU A 152 -5.76 2.76 -11.77
CA GLU A 152 -6.21 2.15 -13.03
C GLU A 152 -5.59 0.77 -13.30
N GLN A 153 -4.44 0.46 -12.67
CA GLN A 153 -3.74 -0.81 -12.84
C GLN A 153 -4.27 -1.92 -11.92
N TYR A 154 -5.05 -1.59 -10.88
CA TYR A 154 -5.37 -2.53 -9.80
C TYR A 154 -6.07 -3.80 -10.29
N LEU A 155 -6.98 -3.70 -11.25
CA LEU A 155 -7.75 -4.83 -11.75
C LEU A 155 -7.45 -5.19 -13.23
N ALA A 156 -6.38 -4.62 -13.81
CA ALA A 156 -5.95 -4.95 -15.16
C ALA A 156 -5.69 -6.45 -15.34
N SER A 157 -5.01 -7.08 -14.36
CA SER A 157 -4.77 -8.53 -14.39
C SER A 157 -6.05 -9.36 -14.34
N ALA A 158 -7.13 -8.89 -13.72
CA ALA A 158 -8.41 -9.59 -13.72
C ALA A 158 -9.07 -9.56 -15.12
N VAL A 159 -8.97 -8.44 -15.83
CA VAL A 159 -9.48 -8.32 -17.21
C VAL A 159 -8.67 -9.22 -18.15
N THR A 160 -7.34 -9.20 -18.04
CA THR A 160 -6.47 -10.09 -18.85
C THR A 160 -6.77 -11.56 -18.57
N LEU A 161 -6.89 -11.94 -17.30
CA LEU A 161 -7.20 -13.31 -16.89
C LEU A 161 -8.58 -13.77 -17.41
N ALA A 162 -9.57 -12.88 -17.47
CA ALA A 162 -10.88 -13.21 -18.07
C ALA A 162 -10.76 -13.53 -19.56
N ALA A 163 -9.91 -12.80 -20.31
CA ALA A 163 -9.62 -13.11 -21.72
C ALA A 163 -8.91 -14.47 -21.87
N GLU A 164 -7.92 -14.75 -21.03
CA GLU A 164 -7.19 -16.02 -21.02
C GLU A 164 -8.13 -17.20 -20.76
N LYS A 165 -9.03 -17.09 -19.78
CA LYS A 165 -10.01 -18.12 -19.45
C LYS A 165 -11.09 -18.30 -20.54
N ALA A 166 -11.48 -17.25 -21.21
CA ALA A 166 -12.33 -17.35 -22.39
C ALA A 166 -11.62 -18.16 -23.49
N ALA A 167 -10.35 -17.84 -23.81
CA ALA A 167 -9.58 -18.56 -24.81
C ALA A 167 -9.38 -20.05 -24.48
N GLU A 168 -9.07 -20.39 -23.21
CA GLU A 168 -8.99 -21.76 -22.73
C GLU A 168 -10.31 -22.53 -22.93
N SER A 169 -11.45 -21.82 -22.95
CA SER A 169 -12.80 -22.37 -23.17
C SER A 169 -13.23 -22.35 -24.64
N GLY A 170 -12.34 -22.00 -25.58
CA GLY A 170 -12.62 -21.89 -27.00
C GLY A 170 -13.44 -20.65 -27.39
N LYS A 171 -13.56 -19.65 -26.51
CA LYS A 171 -14.22 -18.37 -26.75
C LYS A 171 -13.21 -17.29 -27.12
N LYS A 172 -13.65 -16.21 -27.74
CA LYS A 172 -12.86 -15.01 -27.98
C LYS A 172 -12.93 -14.07 -26.78
N ALA A 173 -11.92 -13.23 -26.58
CA ALA A 173 -11.97 -12.17 -25.57
C ALA A 173 -13.19 -11.25 -25.78
N SER A 174 -13.59 -11.01 -27.03
CA SER A 174 -14.79 -10.23 -27.38
C SER A 174 -16.11 -10.83 -26.92
N ASP A 175 -16.13 -12.10 -26.56
CA ASP A 175 -17.34 -12.76 -26.02
C ASP A 175 -17.48 -12.54 -24.51
N VAL A 176 -16.44 -12.00 -23.83
CA VAL A 176 -16.45 -11.73 -22.41
C VAL A 176 -17.31 -10.51 -22.08
N ARG A 177 -18.19 -10.68 -21.12
CA ARG A 177 -19.11 -9.66 -20.64
C ARG A 177 -18.70 -9.20 -19.26
N VAL A 178 -18.39 -7.90 -19.11
CA VAL A 178 -17.87 -7.30 -17.89
C VAL A 178 -18.93 -6.49 -17.19
N ALA A 179 -19.10 -6.71 -15.89
CA ALA A 179 -19.90 -5.86 -14.99
C ALA A 179 -18.97 -5.08 -14.07
N ILE A 180 -19.20 -3.78 -13.93
CA ILE A 180 -18.44 -2.85 -13.11
C ILE A 180 -19.37 -2.22 -12.07
N ALA A 181 -19.01 -2.32 -10.80
CA ALA A 181 -19.70 -1.72 -9.66
C ALA A 181 -18.67 -1.05 -8.74
N VAL A 182 -18.60 0.28 -8.73
CA VAL A 182 -17.53 1.02 -8.04
C VAL A 182 -18.07 2.14 -7.18
N GLU A 183 -17.42 2.44 -6.06
CA GLU A 183 -17.71 3.63 -5.28
C GLU A 183 -17.44 4.89 -6.11
N ASN A 184 -18.24 5.93 -5.91
CA ASN A 184 -18.09 7.21 -6.60
C ASN A 184 -17.04 8.10 -5.88
N ASP A 185 -15.79 7.65 -5.88
CA ASP A 185 -14.63 8.38 -5.34
C ASP A 185 -13.44 8.32 -6.32
N PRO A 186 -12.42 9.19 -6.17
CA PRO A 186 -11.32 9.27 -7.14
C PRO A 186 -10.58 7.95 -7.37
N PHE A 187 -10.35 7.15 -6.33
CA PHE A 187 -9.66 5.86 -6.43
C PHE A 187 -10.47 4.86 -7.28
N SER A 188 -11.72 4.63 -6.90
CA SER A 188 -12.57 3.63 -7.56
C SER A 188 -12.98 4.05 -8.97
N LEU A 189 -13.11 5.37 -9.23
CA LEU A 189 -13.39 5.88 -10.58
C LEU A 189 -12.21 5.67 -11.54
N ASP A 190 -10.97 5.73 -11.07
CA ASP A 190 -9.80 5.41 -11.88
C ASP A 190 -9.69 3.91 -12.16
N ILE A 191 -10.00 3.05 -11.18
CA ILE A 191 -10.10 1.60 -11.40
C ILE A 191 -11.14 1.30 -12.50
N ARG A 192 -12.31 1.93 -12.39
CA ARG A 192 -13.34 1.81 -13.44
C ARG A 192 -12.79 2.21 -14.80
N ALA A 193 -12.08 3.33 -14.90
CA ALA A 193 -11.51 3.80 -16.14
C ALA A 193 -10.49 2.79 -16.70
N GLY A 194 -9.57 2.27 -15.87
CA GLY A 194 -8.61 1.25 -16.27
C GLY A 194 -9.27 -0.04 -16.77
N VAL A 195 -10.27 -0.55 -16.06
CA VAL A 195 -11.04 -1.73 -16.49
C VAL A 195 -11.75 -1.50 -17.83
N MET A 196 -12.34 -0.31 -18.03
CA MET A 196 -12.99 0.04 -19.31
C MET A 196 -11.96 0.15 -20.45
N GLU A 197 -10.81 0.77 -20.21
CA GLU A 197 -9.72 0.88 -21.18
C GLU A 197 -9.20 -0.50 -21.61
N ASP A 198 -8.99 -1.40 -20.64
CA ASP A 198 -8.48 -2.74 -20.92
C ASP A 198 -9.53 -3.65 -21.56
N ALA A 199 -10.79 -3.57 -21.13
CA ALA A 199 -11.90 -4.26 -21.78
C ALA A 199 -12.05 -3.82 -23.23
N ALA A 200 -11.94 -2.52 -23.52
CA ALA A 200 -12.01 -1.99 -24.88
C ALA A 200 -10.85 -2.48 -25.77
N LYS A 201 -9.60 -2.50 -25.26
CA LYS A 201 -8.43 -3.04 -25.97
C LYS A 201 -8.62 -4.51 -26.36
N LEU A 202 -9.30 -5.30 -25.54
CA LEU A 202 -9.57 -6.72 -25.76
C LEU A 202 -10.90 -6.98 -26.50
N GLY A 203 -11.64 -5.92 -26.85
CA GLY A 203 -12.94 -6.02 -27.52
C GLY A 203 -14.08 -6.57 -26.64
N MET A 204 -13.91 -6.60 -25.31
CA MET A 204 -14.92 -7.06 -24.36
C MET A 204 -16.09 -6.10 -24.27
N SER A 205 -17.26 -6.62 -23.88
CA SER A 205 -18.47 -5.82 -23.69
C SER A 205 -18.69 -5.47 -22.22
N VAL A 206 -18.66 -4.18 -21.87
CA VAL A 206 -19.11 -3.71 -20.55
C VAL A 206 -20.64 -3.67 -20.56
N VAL A 207 -21.27 -4.61 -19.84
CA VAL A 207 -22.73 -4.81 -19.82
C VAL A 207 -23.42 -4.21 -18.60
N ILE A 208 -22.66 -3.90 -17.56
CA ILE A 208 -23.09 -3.17 -16.38
C ILE A 208 -21.97 -2.19 -16.01
N ASP A 209 -22.31 -0.93 -15.79
CA ASP A 209 -21.40 0.13 -15.39
C ASP A 209 -22.09 1.04 -14.36
N GLU A 210 -21.87 0.75 -13.08
CA GLU A 210 -22.58 1.42 -11.98
C GLU A 210 -21.59 2.11 -11.04
N LYS A 211 -21.87 3.38 -10.77
CA LYS A 211 -21.21 4.18 -9.74
C LYS A 211 -22.11 4.18 -8.49
N LEU A 212 -21.63 3.53 -7.45
CA LEU A 212 -22.36 3.37 -6.18
C LEU A 212 -22.04 4.55 -5.23
N PRO A 213 -22.90 4.78 -4.23
CA PRO A 213 -22.59 5.77 -3.20
C PRO A 213 -21.22 5.52 -2.54
N ARG A 214 -20.58 6.58 -2.08
CA ARG A 214 -19.21 6.51 -1.49
C ARG A 214 -19.06 5.61 -0.28
N ASP A 215 -20.14 5.22 0.36
CA ASP A 215 -20.10 4.33 1.53
C ASP A 215 -20.30 2.86 1.19
N LEU A 216 -20.64 2.53 -0.06
CA LEU A 216 -20.90 1.19 -0.58
C LEU A 216 -21.55 0.26 0.48
N SER A 217 -22.66 0.73 1.07
CA SER A 217 -23.32 0.04 2.18
C SER A 217 -24.30 -1.02 1.71
N ASP A 218 -24.75 -0.95 0.44
CA ASP A 218 -25.70 -1.90 -0.16
C ASP A 218 -25.44 -2.11 -1.66
N MET A 219 -25.42 -3.37 -2.07
CA MET A 219 -25.27 -3.81 -3.46
C MET A 219 -26.48 -4.60 -3.99
N THR A 220 -27.57 -4.67 -3.25
CA THR A 220 -28.73 -5.53 -3.58
C THR A 220 -29.25 -5.29 -4.99
N ALA A 221 -29.44 -4.03 -5.37
CA ALA A 221 -29.95 -3.67 -6.69
C ALA A 221 -28.98 -4.08 -7.83
N ILE A 222 -27.68 -3.84 -7.65
CA ILE A 222 -26.69 -4.18 -8.67
C ILE A 222 -26.49 -5.69 -8.79
N LEU A 223 -26.50 -6.42 -7.67
CA LEU A 223 -26.39 -7.89 -7.67
C LEU A 223 -27.62 -8.55 -8.31
N THR A 224 -28.80 -7.95 -8.18
CA THR A 224 -30.02 -8.37 -8.93
C THR A 224 -29.81 -8.21 -10.44
N LYS A 225 -29.24 -7.09 -10.90
CA LYS A 225 -28.89 -6.89 -12.32
C LYS A 225 -27.86 -7.93 -12.78
N VAL A 226 -26.81 -8.19 -11.96
CA VAL A 226 -25.78 -9.20 -12.24
C VAL A 226 -26.40 -10.59 -12.47
N LYS A 227 -27.37 -11.00 -11.64
CA LYS A 227 -28.10 -12.29 -11.84
C LYS A 227 -28.85 -12.37 -13.15
N LEU A 228 -29.46 -11.26 -13.58
CA LEU A 228 -30.23 -11.21 -14.84
C LEU A 228 -29.29 -11.17 -16.05
N VAL A 229 -28.27 -10.36 -15.99
CA VAL A 229 -27.33 -10.11 -17.10
C VAL A 229 -26.32 -11.25 -17.24
N LYS A 230 -25.94 -11.93 -16.15
CA LYS A 230 -24.96 -13.02 -16.10
C LYS A 230 -23.62 -12.64 -16.78
N PRO A 231 -22.87 -11.65 -16.26
CA PRO A 231 -21.56 -11.31 -16.78
C PRO A 231 -20.55 -12.44 -16.53
N ASP A 232 -19.50 -12.50 -17.32
CA ASP A 232 -18.38 -13.43 -17.12
C ASP A 232 -17.40 -12.92 -16.05
N LEU A 233 -17.24 -11.60 -15.94
CA LEU A 233 -16.43 -10.92 -14.93
C LEU A 233 -17.28 -9.86 -14.20
N LEU A 234 -17.29 -9.89 -12.87
CA LEU A 234 -17.78 -8.82 -12.01
C LEU A 234 -16.60 -8.14 -11.31
N VAL A 235 -16.42 -6.86 -11.54
CA VAL A 235 -15.45 -6.00 -10.88
C VAL A 235 -16.15 -5.15 -9.82
N VAL A 236 -15.64 -5.19 -8.58
CA VAL A 236 -16.13 -4.32 -7.51
C VAL A 236 -14.95 -3.54 -6.92
N SER A 237 -15.08 -2.24 -6.85
CA SER A 237 -14.11 -1.38 -6.18
C SER A 237 -14.77 -0.48 -5.14
N GLY A 238 -14.20 -0.52 -3.97
CA GLY A 238 -14.49 0.30 -2.80
C GLY A 238 -13.37 0.12 -1.79
N HIS A 239 -13.47 0.81 -0.66
CA HIS A 239 -12.53 0.64 0.44
C HIS A 239 -12.90 -0.57 1.30
N SER A 240 -12.24 -0.79 2.46
CA SER A 240 -12.47 -1.99 3.28
C SER A 240 -13.94 -2.26 3.60
N LYS A 241 -14.71 -1.22 3.95
CA LYS A 241 -16.15 -1.36 4.18
C LYS A 241 -16.90 -1.86 2.94
N GLY A 242 -16.55 -1.32 1.77
CA GLY A 242 -17.13 -1.73 0.49
C GLY A 242 -16.79 -3.17 0.13
N ALA A 243 -15.54 -3.60 0.33
CA ALA A 243 -15.12 -4.99 0.12
C ALA A 243 -15.89 -5.96 1.03
N ALA A 244 -16.03 -5.63 2.32
CA ALA A 244 -16.79 -6.42 3.28
C ALA A 244 -18.28 -6.54 2.86
N THR A 245 -18.90 -5.42 2.47
CA THR A 245 -20.29 -5.41 1.97
C THR A 245 -20.45 -6.28 0.72
N ALA A 246 -19.50 -6.15 -0.23
CA ALA A 246 -19.52 -6.91 -1.46
C ALA A 246 -19.46 -8.42 -1.20
N VAL A 247 -18.44 -8.89 -0.44
CA VAL A 247 -18.28 -10.33 -0.17
C VAL A 247 -19.48 -10.91 0.57
N ARG A 248 -19.97 -10.20 1.60
CA ARG A 248 -21.17 -10.62 2.33
C ARG A 248 -22.36 -10.78 1.42
N GLN A 249 -22.72 -9.75 0.63
CA GLN A 249 -23.94 -9.79 -0.19
C GLN A 249 -23.81 -10.70 -1.42
N ILE A 250 -22.60 -10.87 -1.98
CA ILE A 250 -22.31 -11.87 -3.01
C ILE A 250 -22.62 -13.27 -2.49
N GLY A 251 -22.20 -13.59 -1.26
CA GLY A 251 -22.49 -14.86 -0.59
C GLY A 251 -23.98 -15.03 -0.29
N GLU A 252 -24.60 -14.05 0.41
CA GLU A 252 -26.03 -14.06 0.76
C GLU A 252 -26.94 -14.25 -0.46
N GLN A 253 -26.62 -13.60 -1.56
CA GLN A 253 -27.40 -13.67 -2.80
C GLN A 253 -26.97 -14.80 -3.73
N LYS A 254 -25.99 -15.62 -3.36
CA LYS A 254 -25.46 -16.75 -4.16
C LYS A 254 -25.14 -16.34 -5.60
N ILE A 255 -24.34 -15.29 -5.75
CA ILE A 255 -23.91 -14.80 -7.07
C ILE A 255 -22.98 -15.82 -7.72
N SER A 256 -23.32 -16.30 -8.90
CA SER A 256 -22.63 -17.37 -9.63
C SER A 256 -21.77 -16.86 -10.80
N THR A 257 -21.40 -15.57 -10.82
CA THR A 257 -20.51 -15.02 -11.85
C THR A 257 -19.18 -15.79 -11.85
N PRO A 258 -18.72 -16.28 -13.04
CA PRO A 258 -17.54 -17.13 -13.14
C PRO A 258 -16.26 -16.53 -12.59
N MET A 259 -16.13 -15.21 -12.63
CA MET A 259 -14.99 -14.47 -12.09
C MET A 259 -15.46 -13.20 -11.36
N ILE A 260 -15.01 -13.03 -10.12
CA ILE A 260 -15.32 -11.85 -9.30
C ILE A 260 -14.01 -11.30 -8.79
N ALA A 261 -13.74 -10.00 -9.04
CA ALA A 261 -12.51 -9.34 -8.65
C ALA A 261 -12.81 -8.08 -7.82
N LEU A 262 -12.14 -7.97 -6.67
CA LEU A 262 -12.32 -6.89 -5.70
C LEU A 262 -11.01 -6.21 -5.34
N THR A 263 -11.14 -5.04 -4.74
CA THR A 263 -10.05 -4.33 -4.02
C THR A 263 -10.20 -4.50 -2.50
N HIS A 264 -9.13 -4.28 -1.74
CA HIS A 264 -9.12 -4.19 -0.26
C HIS A 264 -9.59 -5.45 0.51
N CYS A 265 -9.46 -6.64 -0.07
CA CYS A 265 -9.90 -7.88 0.60
C CYS A 265 -9.21 -8.11 1.94
N GLU A 266 -7.89 -7.95 2.02
CA GLU A 266 -7.08 -8.18 3.22
C GLU A 266 -7.40 -7.14 4.30
N ALA A 267 -7.48 -5.87 3.91
CA ALA A 267 -7.79 -4.78 4.83
C ALA A 267 -9.22 -4.89 5.40
N ALA A 268 -10.11 -5.57 4.68
CA ALA A 268 -11.47 -5.90 5.14
C ALA A 268 -11.54 -7.22 5.91
N ASP A 269 -10.44 -7.96 6.01
CA ASP A 269 -10.37 -9.30 6.62
C ASP A 269 -11.49 -10.23 6.11
N VAL A 270 -11.66 -10.28 4.77
CA VAL A 270 -12.81 -10.98 4.18
C VAL A 270 -12.76 -12.48 4.42
N THR A 271 -11.60 -13.09 4.58
CA THR A 271 -11.44 -14.50 4.91
C THR A 271 -11.87 -14.80 6.34
N GLY A 272 -11.46 -13.96 7.29
CA GLY A 272 -11.85 -14.09 8.70
C GLY A 272 -13.34 -13.81 8.92
N ASN A 273 -13.89 -12.81 8.25
CA ASN A 273 -15.27 -12.36 8.45
C ASN A 273 -16.31 -13.20 7.70
N PHE A 274 -15.97 -13.76 6.52
CA PHE A 274 -16.95 -14.37 5.63
C PHE A 274 -16.60 -15.81 5.21
N GLY A 275 -15.44 -16.34 5.61
CA GLY A 275 -15.03 -17.72 5.40
C GLY A 275 -15.25 -18.19 3.96
N ALA A 276 -16.06 -19.25 3.77
CA ALA A 276 -16.30 -19.86 2.47
C ALA A 276 -16.89 -18.90 1.42
N ALA A 277 -17.64 -17.87 1.82
CA ALA A 277 -18.20 -16.91 0.88
C ALA A 277 -17.11 -16.09 0.14
N ALA A 278 -15.92 -15.97 0.73
CA ALA A 278 -14.79 -15.31 0.14
C ALA A 278 -13.98 -16.20 -0.84
N ASN A 279 -14.21 -17.52 -0.87
CA ASN A 279 -13.45 -18.42 -1.73
C ASN A 279 -13.65 -18.10 -3.22
N ASP A 280 -12.58 -18.30 -3.97
CA ASP A 280 -12.45 -18.06 -5.41
C ASP A 280 -12.63 -16.58 -5.82
N ILE A 281 -12.74 -15.65 -4.86
CA ILE A 281 -12.71 -14.22 -5.15
C ILE A 281 -11.28 -13.79 -5.46
N LEU A 282 -11.12 -13.01 -6.52
CA LEU A 282 -9.86 -12.38 -6.90
C LEU A 282 -9.71 -11.05 -6.16
N CYS A 283 -8.52 -10.80 -5.64
CA CYS A 283 -8.18 -9.65 -4.82
C CYS A 283 -6.94 -8.96 -5.36
N SER A 284 -7.07 -7.73 -5.84
CA SER A 284 -5.90 -6.94 -6.23
C SER A 284 -5.09 -6.54 -5.01
N THR A 285 -3.77 -6.58 -5.14
CA THR A 285 -2.87 -6.15 -4.06
C THR A 285 -1.63 -5.46 -4.60
N GLN A 286 -1.15 -4.49 -3.84
CA GLN A 286 0.11 -3.79 -4.11
C GLN A 286 1.32 -4.64 -3.67
N TRP A 287 1.13 -5.56 -2.75
CA TRP A 287 2.19 -6.34 -2.14
C TRP A 287 1.67 -7.69 -1.64
N ALA A 288 2.54 -8.69 -1.64
CA ALA A 288 2.28 -9.96 -1.02
C ALA A 288 3.60 -10.48 -0.40
N GLU A 289 3.51 -11.15 0.73
CA GLU A 289 4.64 -11.72 1.45
C GLU A 289 5.36 -12.83 0.68
N THR A 290 4.70 -13.37 -0.34
CA THR A 290 5.26 -14.43 -1.22
C THR A 290 6.08 -13.86 -2.38
N LEU A 291 6.14 -12.55 -2.55
CA LEU A 291 6.97 -11.91 -3.56
C LEU A 291 8.45 -11.91 -3.13
N THR A 292 9.34 -12.02 -4.11
CA THR A 292 10.79 -12.16 -3.89
C THR A 292 11.50 -10.80 -3.72
N TYR A 293 10.80 -9.83 -3.14
CA TYR A 293 11.36 -8.52 -2.84
C TYR A 293 12.09 -8.52 -1.51
N GLU A 294 13.21 -7.81 -1.43
CA GLU A 294 14.01 -7.72 -0.21
C GLU A 294 14.82 -6.41 -0.14
N ASP A 295 15.19 -6.02 1.06
CA ASP A 295 16.11 -4.91 1.32
C ASP A 295 16.88 -5.13 2.65
N PRO A 296 17.94 -4.30 2.91
CA PRO A 296 18.77 -4.47 4.10
C PRO A 296 18.10 -4.14 5.44
N ILE A 297 17.02 -3.37 5.47
CA ILE A 297 16.35 -2.91 6.70
C ILE A 297 15.26 -3.90 7.13
N PHE A 298 14.41 -4.31 6.19
CA PHE A 298 13.23 -5.14 6.47
C PHE A 298 13.43 -6.60 6.09
N GLY A 299 14.55 -6.92 5.41
CA GLY A 299 14.76 -8.26 4.85
C GLY A 299 13.81 -8.54 3.68
N SER A 300 13.37 -9.80 3.56
CA SER A 300 12.40 -10.20 2.53
C SER A 300 10.97 -9.75 2.85
N ALA A 301 10.10 -9.77 1.84
CA ALA A 301 8.66 -9.54 2.02
C ALA A 301 8.05 -10.47 3.09
N ALA A 302 8.49 -11.73 3.13
CA ALA A 302 8.05 -12.69 4.15
C ALA A 302 8.56 -12.31 5.56
N ASN A 303 9.81 -11.82 5.68
CA ASN A 303 10.35 -11.34 6.95
C ASN A 303 9.57 -10.14 7.46
N TYR A 304 9.26 -9.18 6.57
CA TYR A 304 8.42 -8.04 6.92
C TYR A 304 7.09 -8.49 7.54
N GLU A 305 6.36 -9.41 6.90
CA GLU A 305 5.10 -9.92 7.44
C GLU A 305 5.27 -10.55 8.83
N ALA A 306 6.29 -11.40 9.00
CA ALA A 306 6.54 -12.08 10.27
C ALA A 306 6.87 -11.12 11.40
N GLU A 307 7.74 -10.15 11.16
CA GLU A 307 8.13 -9.13 12.14
C GLU A 307 7.00 -8.16 12.44
N PHE A 308 6.23 -7.76 11.41
CA PHE A 308 5.05 -6.91 11.60
C PHE A 308 4.00 -7.58 12.48
N LYS A 309 3.70 -8.87 12.25
CA LYS A 309 2.81 -9.66 13.11
C LYS A 309 3.33 -9.81 14.53
N GLY A 310 4.64 -9.90 14.71
CA GLY A 310 5.28 -9.92 16.02
C GLY A 310 5.13 -8.59 16.78
N ALA A 311 5.20 -7.47 16.05
CA ALA A 311 5.04 -6.13 16.63
C ALA A 311 3.56 -5.78 16.91
N TYR A 312 2.63 -6.32 16.12
CA TYR A 312 1.20 -6.04 16.18
C TYR A 312 0.38 -7.33 16.31
N PRO A 313 0.15 -7.84 17.55
CA PRO A 313 -0.51 -9.13 17.79
C PRO A 313 -1.93 -9.26 17.20
N GLU A 314 -2.62 -8.15 16.94
CA GLU A 314 -3.92 -8.11 16.30
C GLU A 314 -3.93 -8.62 14.85
N TYR A 315 -2.74 -8.73 14.23
CA TYR A 315 -2.56 -9.31 12.89
C TYR A 315 -2.08 -10.77 12.93
N ALA A 316 -1.84 -11.36 14.09
CA ALA A 316 -1.23 -12.69 14.21
C ALA A 316 -1.96 -13.76 13.38
N ASN A 317 -3.30 -13.72 13.38
CA ASN A 317 -4.18 -14.67 12.67
C ASN A 317 -4.83 -14.07 11.42
N LYS A 318 -4.31 -12.96 10.90
CA LYS A 318 -4.84 -12.26 9.73
C LYS A 318 -3.78 -12.12 8.66
N LYS A 319 -4.23 -11.91 7.43
CA LYS A 319 -3.33 -11.45 6.38
C LYS A 319 -2.93 -10.00 6.65
N VAL A 320 -1.63 -9.73 6.60
CA VAL A 320 -1.15 -8.35 6.74
C VAL A 320 -1.59 -7.56 5.49
N PRO A 321 -2.36 -6.47 5.66
CA PRO A 321 -2.81 -5.68 4.52
C PRO A 321 -1.62 -4.96 3.84
N TYR A 322 -1.64 -4.88 2.51
CA TYR A 322 -0.58 -4.20 1.75
C TYR A 322 -0.42 -2.72 2.15
N GLN A 323 -1.44 -2.10 2.73
CA GLN A 323 -1.38 -0.74 3.24
C GLN A 323 -0.28 -0.55 4.30
N THR A 324 -0.01 -1.57 5.12
CA THR A 324 1.09 -1.51 6.09
C THR A 324 2.44 -1.48 5.40
N ALA A 325 2.64 -2.35 4.40
CA ALA A 325 3.90 -2.49 3.68
C ALA A 325 4.23 -1.23 2.85
N GLN A 326 3.24 -0.68 2.15
CA GLN A 326 3.45 0.54 1.35
C GLN A 326 3.68 1.77 2.23
N ALA A 327 3.02 1.85 3.40
CA ALA A 327 3.28 2.88 4.39
C ALA A 327 4.72 2.80 4.92
N SER A 328 5.19 1.61 5.28
CA SER A 328 6.58 1.40 5.68
C SER A 328 7.57 1.79 4.58
N ALA A 329 7.27 1.48 3.32
CA ALA A 329 8.10 1.87 2.19
C ALA A 329 8.18 3.40 2.00
N ALA A 330 7.11 4.15 2.30
CA ALA A 330 7.14 5.62 2.24
C ALA A 330 8.11 6.23 3.27
N VAL A 331 8.17 5.69 4.48
CA VAL A 331 9.16 6.11 5.48
C VAL A 331 10.58 5.75 5.03
N TYR A 332 10.74 4.57 4.42
CA TYR A 332 12.03 4.13 3.90
C TYR A 332 12.54 5.02 2.75
N VAL A 333 11.65 5.51 1.88
CA VAL A 333 11.98 6.52 0.86
C VAL A 333 12.50 7.79 1.51
N PHE A 334 11.88 8.29 2.59
CA PHE A 334 12.39 9.44 3.32
C PHE A 334 13.78 9.19 3.89
N LYS A 335 14.00 8.03 4.55
CA LYS A 335 15.34 7.68 5.06
C LYS A 335 16.40 7.77 3.97
N ASP A 336 16.19 7.08 2.87
CA ASP A 336 17.10 7.05 1.72
C ASP A 336 17.34 8.45 1.14
N ALA A 337 16.28 9.24 0.99
CA ALA A 337 16.36 10.59 0.44
C ALA A 337 17.16 11.54 1.36
N PHE A 338 16.95 11.51 2.67
CA PHE A 338 17.72 12.31 3.63
C PHE A 338 19.20 11.96 3.62
N GLU A 339 19.52 10.67 3.57
CA GLU A 339 20.90 10.20 3.54
C GLU A 339 21.60 10.59 2.24
N ARG A 340 20.94 10.49 1.09
CA ARG A 340 21.48 10.93 -0.21
C ARG A 340 21.60 12.45 -0.32
N ALA A 341 20.65 13.20 0.22
CA ALA A 341 20.70 14.65 0.24
C ALA A 341 21.80 15.17 1.17
N GLY A 342 22.14 14.45 2.23
CA GLY A 342 23.13 14.84 3.23
C GLY A 342 22.78 16.12 3.99
N THR A 343 21.51 16.55 3.96
CA THR A 343 21.03 17.81 4.54
C THR A 343 19.55 17.71 4.90
N LEU A 344 19.08 18.66 5.73
CA LEU A 344 17.67 18.89 6.04
C LEU A 344 17.05 20.02 5.21
N ASP A 345 17.67 20.45 4.12
CA ASP A 345 17.10 21.42 3.21
C ASP A 345 15.96 20.79 2.40
N LYS A 346 14.77 21.40 2.41
CA LYS A 346 13.56 20.84 1.80
C LYS A 346 13.70 20.59 0.31
N GLU A 347 14.34 21.50 -0.41
CA GLU A 347 14.50 21.38 -1.87
C GLU A 347 15.47 20.25 -2.21
N ALA A 348 16.61 20.18 -1.50
CA ALA A 348 17.57 19.11 -1.70
C ALA A 348 16.96 17.72 -1.38
N VAL A 349 16.17 17.63 -0.32
CA VAL A 349 15.47 16.39 0.05
C VAL A 349 14.37 16.05 -0.98
N ARG A 350 13.61 17.05 -1.46
CA ARG A 350 12.61 16.86 -2.53
C ARG A 350 13.27 16.34 -3.81
N ASP A 351 14.41 16.90 -4.19
CA ASP A 351 15.16 16.45 -5.36
C ASP A 351 15.70 15.03 -5.18
N ALA A 352 16.18 14.71 -3.97
CA ALA A 352 16.59 13.36 -3.63
C ALA A 352 15.42 12.37 -3.67
N ILE A 353 14.21 12.73 -3.21
CA ILE A 353 13.00 11.90 -3.36
C ILE A 353 12.69 11.71 -4.85
N ALA A 354 12.67 12.78 -5.65
CA ALA A 354 12.38 12.68 -7.08
C ALA A 354 13.35 11.76 -7.84
N ALA A 355 14.61 11.70 -7.40
CA ALA A 355 15.66 10.85 -7.95
C ALA A 355 15.69 9.41 -7.37
N THR A 356 14.70 9.01 -6.59
CA THR A 356 14.64 7.66 -6.00
C THR A 356 14.59 6.59 -7.09
N ASP A 357 15.51 5.62 -6.99
CA ASP A 357 15.53 4.36 -7.75
C ASP A 357 16.07 3.27 -6.83
N MET A 358 15.19 2.61 -6.09
CA MET A 358 15.56 1.68 -5.03
C MET A 358 14.75 0.40 -5.08
N LYS A 359 15.39 -0.70 -4.66
CA LYS A 359 14.74 -1.97 -4.40
C LYS A 359 14.38 -2.06 -2.92
N THR A 360 13.17 -2.47 -2.63
CA THR A 360 12.67 -2.60 -1.25
C THR A 360 11.93 -3.91 -1.06
N PHE A 361 11.71 -4.32 0.20
CA PHE A 361 10.86 -5.46 0.55
C PHE A 361 9.43 -5.31 -0.01
N TYR A 362 8.99 -4.07 -0.29
CA TYR A 362 7.69 -3.75 -0.86
C TYR A 362 7.68 -3.91 -2.39
N GLY A 363 8.83 -3.77 -3.03
CA GLY A 363 9.06 -3.79 -4.48
C GLY A 363 9.92 -2.62 -4.92
N ASP A 364 10.14 -2.51 -6.23
CA ASP A 364 10.96 -1.45 -6.79
C ASP A 364 10.22 -0.10 -6.75
N ILE A 365 10.94 0.96 -6.35
CA ILE A 365 10.40 2.32 -6.29
C ILE A 365 11.26 3.22 -7.17
N ARG A 366 10.65 3.77 -8.20
CA ARG A 366 11.21 4.80 -9.07
C ARG A 366 10.10 5.74 -9.49
N PHE A 367 10.28 7.01 -9.20
CA PHE A 367 9.27 8.01 -9.52
C PHE A 367 9.37 8.50 -10.97
N SER A 368 8.21 8.75 -11.57
CA SER A 368 8.12 9.53 -12.80
C SER A 368 8.34 11.03 -12.50
N GLU A 369 8.46 11.85 -13.55
CA GLU A 369 8.46 13.31 -13.41
C GLU A 369 7.21 13.85 -12.71
N ALA A 370 6.10 13.12 -12.77
CA ALA A 370 4.84 13.47 -12.11
C ALA A 370 4.77 13.00 -10.65
N GLY A 371 5.76 12.24 -10.15
CA GLY A 371 5.84 11.77 -8.76
C GLY A 371 5.19 10.42 -8.48
N ASN A 372 4.58 9.73 -9.45
CA ASN A 372 4.05 8.38 -9.23
C ASN A 372 5.12 7.30 -9.46
N ASN A 373 5.03 6.19 -8.74
CA ASN A 373 5.91 5.04 -8.95
C ASN A 373 5.60 4.34 -10.29
N ILE A 374 6.64 4.12 -11.10
CA ILE A 374 6.56 3.46 -12.41
C ILE A 374 7.31 2.14 -12.47
N ALA A 375 7.92 1.70 -11.38
CA ALA A 375 8.79 0.52 -11.36
C ALA A 375 8.10 -0.75 -10.83
N LYS A 376 6.93 -0.62 -10.22
CA LYS A 376 6.28 -1.70 -9.49
C LYS A 376 4.98 -2.15 -10.16
N PRO A 377 4.85 -3.44 -10.55
CA PRO A 377 3.59 -3.99 -11.04
C PRO A 377 2.60 -4.28 -9.91
N MET A 378 1.31 -4.30 -10.26
CA MET A 378 0.26 -4.87 -9.43
C MET A 378 0.26 -6.39 -9.52
N VAL A 379 -0.19 -7.06 -8.45
CA VAL A 379 -0.46 -8.49 -8.45
C VAL A 379 -1.92 -8.78 -8.10
N LEU A 380 -2.42 -9.93 -8.55
CA LEU A 380 -3.77 -10.40 -8.30
C LEU A 380 -3.66 -11.70 -7.50
N ARG A 381 -4.31 -11.73 -6.35
CA ARG A 381 -4.45 -12.94 -5.53
C ARG A 381 -5.84 -13.53 -5.70
N GLN A 382 -5.96 -14.85 -5.53
CA GLN A 382 -7.23 -15.51 -5.36
C GLN A 382 -7.31 -16.13 -3.97
N ILE A 383 -8.46 -16.01 -3.33
CA ILE A 383 -8.72 -16.71 -2.07
C ILE A 383 -9.04 -18.17 -2.40
N GLN A 384 -8.15 -19.09 -1.99
CA GLN A 384 -8.29 -20.53 -2.23
C GLN A 384 -8.22 -21.26 -0.91
N ASN A 385 -9.31 -21.91 -0.50
CA ASN A 385 -9.39 -22.58 0.80
C ASN A 385 -9.08 -21.68 2.01
N GLY A 386 -9.49 -20.41 1.93
CA GLY A 386 -9.22 -19.40 2.96
C GLY A 386 -7.87 -18.69 2.87
N GLU A 387 -6.97 -19.12 1.97
CA GLU A 387 -5.63 -18.54 1.79
C GLU A 387 -5.55 -17.64 0.56
N TYR A 388 -4.76 -16.56 0.65
CA TYR A 388 -4.53 -15.63 -0.45
C TYR A 388 -3.33 -16.08 -1.30
N ASN A 389 -3.60 -16.59 -2.50
CA ASN A 389 -2.58 -17.09 -3.41
C ASN A 389 -2.42 -16.19 -4.63
N VAL A 390 -1.17 -15.81 -4.96
CA VAL A 390 -0.90 -15.01 -6.16
C VAL A 390 -1.15 -15.85 -7.40
N VAL A 391 -2.04 -15.39 -8.28
CA VAL A 391 -2.48 -16.10 -9.49
C VAL A 391 -2.19 -15.32 -10.79
N ALA A 392 -1.92 -14.02 -10.70
CA ALA A 392 -1.56 -13.20 -11.86
C ALA A 392 -0.77 -11.93 -11.43
N PRO A 393 0.02 -11.34 -12.35
CA PRO A 393 0.41 -11.87 -13.66
C PRO A 393 1.28 -13.13 -13.53
N SER A 394 1.45 -13.88 -14.61
CA SER A 394 2.16 -15.18 -14.63
C SER A 394 3.59 -15.11 -14.08
N ALA A 395 4.28 -13.97 -14.24
CA ALA A 395 5.63 -13.74 -13.73
C ALA A 395 5.73 -13.82 -12.19
N PHE A 396 4.64 -13.61 -11.46
CA PHE A 396 4.57 -13.63 -9.99
C PHE A 396 3.67 -14.75 -9.45
N ALA A 397 2.93 -15.44 -10.34
CA ALA A 397 1.95 -16.43 -9.94
C ALA A 397 2.60 -17.63 -9.26
N SER A 398 2.18 -17.92 -8.04
CA SER A 398 2.56 -19.13 -7.28
C SER A 398 1.52 -20.25 -7.43
N HIS A 399 0.31 -19.93 -7.83
CA HIS A 399 -0.82 -20.84 -7.96
C HIS A 399 -1.60 -20.60 -9.23
N LYS A 400 -2.29 -21.66 -9.69
CA LYS A 400 -3.27 -21.56 -10.79
C LYS A 400 -4.58 -20.99 -10.25
N VAL A 401 -5.27 -20.20 -11.08
CA VAL A 401 -6.59 -19.70 -10.74
C VAL A 401 -7.63 -20.84 -10.75
N ASN A 402 -8.47 -20.90 -9.71
CA ASN A 402 -9.68 -21.71 -9.73
C ASN A 402 -10.73 -21.00 -10.61
N TRP A 403 -11.12 -21.64 -11.70
CA TRP A 403 -12.09 -21.10 -12.64
C TRP A 403 -12.93 -22.20 -13.29
N PRO A 404 -14.22 -22.05 -13.52
CA PRO A 404 -15.05 -20.94 -13.00
C PRO A 404 -15.20 -20.99 -11.47
N ARG A 405 -15.41 -19.81 -10.87
CA ARG A 405 -15.74 -19.69 -9.44
C ARG A 405 -16.96 -20.56 -9.10
N LYS A 406 -16.86 -21.32 -8.02
CA LYS A 406 -17.99 -22.07 -7.49
C LYS A 406 -18.81 -21.16 -6.59
N ALA A 407 -20.11 -21.01 -6.87
CA ALA A 407 -21.03 -20.37 -5.94
C ALA A 407 -21.21 -21.31 -4.73
N ASN A 408 -20.92 -20.80 -3.55
CA ASN A 408 -21.14 -21.54 -2.28
C ASN A 408 -22.58 -21.36 -1.81
#